data_b7b79c836d74533c3d5fcd96ecc74c81
#
_entry.id   b7b79c836d74533c3d5fcd96ecc74c81
#
_cell.length_a   1.000
_cell.length_b   1.000
_cell.length_c   1.000
_cell.angle_alpha   90.00
_cell.angle_beta   90.00
_cell.angle_gamma   90.00
#
_symmetry.space_group_name_H-M   'P 1'
#
loop_
_entity.id
_entity.type
_entity.pdbx_description
1 polymer ?
#
loop_
_entity_poly.entity_id
_entity_poly.type
_entity_poly.pdbx_seq_one_letter_code
_entity_poly.pdbx_strand_id
1 'polypeptide(L)'
;MSAKIIAVANMKGGVGKTATVVSLAEALAASGFRVLVIDLDAQANASVCLAGDSMLATLMARRATIEGFLEDQLLGKKKMSFADCVRSNVSNVAHLNQQLAISLLPSSPELRRFEYRIIHDLTQSKMSWTDIIKGLSAVMSVQLKKARKDYDFILIDCAPGISVLTEVSIRLADSAIASPPSSASPAG
;
A
#
# COMPACT_ATOMS: atom_id res chain seq x y z
N MET A 1 -18.05 12.72 -4.18
CA MET A 1 -16.71 13.09 -4.69
C MET A 1 -15.93 11.81 -4.94
N SER A 2 -14.96 11.79 -5.87
CA SER A 2 -14.09 10.62 -6.06
C SER A 2 -12.98 10.66 -5.01
N ALA A 3 -12.60 9.50 -4.44
CA ALA A 3 -11.53 9.43 -3.44
C ALA A 3 -10.23 10.09 -3.94
N LYS A 4 -9.51 10.71 -3.01
CA LYS A 4 -8.14 11.19 -3.26
C LYS A 4 -7.15 10.06 -2.96
N ILE A 5 -6.25 9.77 -3.91
CA ILE A 5 -5.15 8.82 -3.73
C ILE A 5 -3.88 9.59 -3.40
N ILE A 6 -3.27 9.26 -2.27
CA ILE A 6 -2.05 9.91 -1.78
C ILE A 6 -0.98 8.84 -1.57
N ALA A 7 0.14 8.93 -2.29
CA ALA A 7 1.30 8.08 -2.07
C ALA A 7 2.28 8.77 -1.11
N VAL A 8 2.73 8.05 -0.09
CA VAL A 8 3.79 8.51 0.81
C VAL A 8 5.07 7.75 0.49
N ALA A 9 6.03 8.44 -0.13
CA ALA A 9 7.24 7.82 -0.65
C ALA A 9 8.49 8.61 -0.24
N ASN A 10 9.60 7.92 -0.01
CA ASN A 10 10.90 8.53 0.20
C ASN A 10 12.02 7.54 -0.15
N MET A 11 13.12 8.08 -0.68
CA MET A 11 14.31 7.30 -1.00
C MET A 11 14.99 6.70 0.24
N LYS A 12 14.92 7.38 1.39
CA LYS A 12 15.55 6.94 2.65
C LYS A 12 14.56 6.15 3.51
N GLY A 13 15.07 5.09 4.15
CA GLY A 13 14.39 4.41 5.25
C GLY A 13 14.40 5.24 6.54
N GLY A 14 13.48 4.94 7.47
CA GLY A 14 13.48 5.54 8.82
C GLY A 14 13.05 7.01 8.89
N VAL A 15 12.50 7.59 7.82
CA VAL A 15 12.08 9.01 7.76
C VAL A 15 10.62 9.26 8.17
N GLY A 16 9.97 8.27 8.76
CA GLY A 16 8.61 8.43 9.28
C GLY A 16 7.48 8.26 8.25
N LYS A 17 7.70 7.64 7.08
CA LYS A 17 6.66 7.39 6.08
C LYS A 17 5.43 6.69 6.67
N THR A 18 5.64 5.53 7.25
CA THR A 18 4.58 4.72 7.89
C THR A 18 3.87 5.50 9.00
N ALA A 19 4.63 6.20 9.87
CA ALA A 19 4.02 7.04 10.90
C ALA A 19 3.15 8.15 10.29
N THR A 20 3.60 8.78 9.20
CA THR A 20 2.82 9.77 8.46
C THR A 20 1.52 9.16 7.92
N VAL A 21 1.60 7.97 7.28
CA VAL A 21 0.41 7.30 6.72
C VAL A 21 -0.59 6.94 7.82
N VAL A 22 -0.13 6.32 8.91
CA VAL A 22 -1.00 5.89 10.01
C VAL A 22 -1.65 7.10 10.68
N SER A 23 -0.86 8.13 11.05
CA SER A 23 -1.40 9.33 11.69
C SER A 23 -2.37 10.10 10.79
N LEU A 24 -2.08 10.17 9.48
CA LEU A 24 -2.98 10.81 8.51
C LEU A 24 -4.28 9.99 8.35
N ALA A 25 -4.20 8.66 8.30
CA ALA A 25 -5.37 7.79 8.22
C ALA A 25 -6.28 7.98 9.44
N GLU A 26 -5.70 8.00 10.65
CA GLU A 26 -6.43 8.21 11.90
C GLU A 26 -7.07 9.60 11.97
N ALA A 27 -6.34 10.65 11.60
CA ALA A 27 -6.85 12.03 11.59
C ALA A 27 -8.02 12.20 10.60
N LEU A 28 -7.90 11.64 9.40
CA LEU A 28 -8.96 11.67 8.39
C LEU A 28 -10.18 10.87 8.85
N ALA A 29 -9.98 9.68 9.39
CA ALA A 29 -11.08 8.85 9.89
C ALA A 29 -11.77 9.48 11.12
N ALA A 30 -11.02 10.11 12.02
CA ALA A 30 -11.58 10.87 13.13
C ALA A 30 -12.42 12.09 12.66
N SER A 31 -12.09 12.61 11.48
CA SER A 31 -12.86 13.68 10.81
C SER A 31 -14.07 13.13 10.03
N GLY A 32 -14.38 11.84 10.13
CA GLY A 32 -15.55 11.21 9.50
C GLY A 32 -15.34 10.71 8.08
N PHE A 33 -14.12 10.72 7.56
CA PHE A 33 -13.82 10.18 6.23
C PHE A 33 -13.59 8.67 6.26
N ARG A 34 -13.98 7.99 5.19
CA ARG A 34 -13.68 6.57 4.94
C ARG A 34 -12.29 6.47 4.32
N VAL A 35 -11.38 5.79 4.99
CA VAL A 35 -9.97 5.71 4.59
C VAL A 35 -9.59 4.27 4.26
N LEU A 36 -8.93 4.07 3.10
CA LEU A 36 -8.21 2.84 2.77
C LEU A 36 -6.71 3.09 2.87
N VAL A 37 -6.02 2.28 3.64
CA VAL A 37 -4.55 2.23 3.65
C VAL A 37 -4.11 1.02 2.84
N ILE A 38 -3.18 1.23 1.91
CA ILE A 38 -2.50 0.18 1.14
C ILE A 38 -1.04 0.18 1.58
N ASP A 39 -0.61 -0.90 2.21
CA ASP A 39 0.78 -1.07 2.63
C ASP A 39 1.56 -1.74 1.49
N LEU A 40 2.62 -1.10 1.02
CA LEU A 40 3.53 -1.59 -0.03
C LEU A 40 4.97 -1.73 0.48
N ASP A 41 5.17 -1.79 1.80
CA ASP A 41 6.47 -2.10 2.37
C ASP A 41 6.50 -3.57 2.84
N ALA A 42 7.49 -4.35 2.41
CA ALA A 42 7.69 -5.72 2.86
C ALA A 42 7.98 -5.84 4.38
N GLN A 43 8.27 -4.73 5.07
CA GLN A 43 8.33 -4.69 6.53
C GLN A 43 6.94 -4.72 7.18
N ALA A 44 5.88 -4.45 6.41
CA ALA A 44 4.48 -4.47 6.84
C ALA A 44 4.19 -3.61 8.10
N ASN A 45 4.95 -2.52 8.30
CA ASN A 45 4.83 -1.70 9.49
C ASN A 45 3.47 -1.00 9.60
N ALA A 46 2.91 -0.49 8.50
CA ALA A 46 1.57 0.09 8.50
C ALA A 46 0.51 -0.97 8.82
N SER A 47 0.69 -2.18 8.29
CA SER A 47 -0.18 -3.32 8.55
C SER A 47 -0.19 -3.74 10.02
N VAL A 48 0.99 -3.83 10.65
CA VAL A 48 1.12 -4.12 12.08
C VAL A 48 0.50 -3.02 12.92
N CYS A 49 0.80 -1.75 12.63
CA CYS A 49 0.26 -0.62 13.41
C CYS A 49 -1.27 -0.58 13.39
N LEU A 50 -1.90 -0.84 12.24
CA LEU A 50 -3.35 -0.73 12.09
C LEU A 50 -4.10 -1.99 12.52
N ALA A 51 -3.61 -3.18 12.15
CA ALA A 51 -4.32 -4.43 12.35
C ALA A 51 -3.82 -5.24 13.56
N GLY A 52 -2.60 -4.99 14.02
CA GLY A 52 -1.93 -5.79 15.03
C GLY A 52 -1.43 -7.14 14.47
N ASP A 53 -0.49 -7.76 15.21
CA ASP A 53 0.22 -8.97 14.76
C ASP A 53 -0.72 -10.17 14.52
N SER A 54 -1.68 -10.39 15.40
CA SER A 54 -2.57 -11.57 15.34
C SER A 54 -3.47 -11.55 14.10
N MET A 55 -4.06 -10.38 13.81
CA MET A 55 -4.89 -10.22 12.62
C MET A 55 -4.04 -10.31 11.36
N LEU A 56 -2.88 -9.64 11.34
CA LEU A 56 -1.96 -9.69 10.22
C LEU A 56 -1.51 -11.13 9.92
N ALA A 57 -1.13 -11.92 10.92
CA ALA A 57 -0.78 -13.32 10.74
C ALA A 57 -1.92 -14.14 10.10
N THR A 58 -3.17 -13.87 10.50
CA THR A 58 -4.35 -14.52 9.91
C THR A 58 -4.52 -14.14 8.42
N LEU A 59 -4.35 -12.86 8.07
CA LEU A 59 -4.46 -12.38 6.69
C LEU A 59 -3.34 -12.96 5.81
N MET A 60 -2.11 -13.02 6.32
CA MET A 60 -0.97 -13.64 5.65
C MET A 60 -1.20 -15.13 5.39
N ALA A 61 -1.69 -15.88 6.38
CA ALA A 61 -1.99 -17.31 6.22
C ALA A 61 -3.03 -17.58 5.13
N ARG A 62 -3.96 -16.64 4.92
CA ARG A 62 -4.98 -16.69 3.85
C ARG A 62 -4.49 -16.09 2.53
N ARG A 63 -3.28 -15.57 2.48
CA ARG A 63 -2.73 -14.78 1.35
C ARG A 63 -3.58 -13.56 1.00
N ALA A 64 -4.38 -13.07 1.93
CA ALA A 64 -5.20 -11.86 1.78
C ALA A 64 -4.33 -10.61 1.99
N THR A 65 -3.35 -10.44 1.13
CA THR A 65 -2.31 -9.39 1.14
C THR A 65 -2.14 -8.83 -0.27
N ILE A 66 -1.47 -7.69 -0.40
CA ILE A 66 -1.26 -7.05 -1.71
C ILE A 66 -0.47 -7.96 -2.66
N GLU A 67 0.59 -8.62 -2.18
CA GLU A 67 1.37 -9.53 -3.03
C GLU A 67 0.58 -10.77 -3.41
N GLY A 68 -0.25 -11.31 -2.50
CA GLY A 68 -1.12 -12.44 -2.79
C GLY A 68 -2.11 -12.10 -3.91
N PHE A 69 -2.71 -10.91 -3.85
CA PHE A 69 -3.59 -10.39 -4.90
C PHE A 69 -2.84 -10.20 -6.22
N LEU A 70 -1.72 -9.48 -6.21
CA LEU A 70 -0.97 -9.17 -7.44
C LEU A 70 -0.42 -10.44 -8.10
N GLU A 71 0.06 -11.40 -7.31
CA GLU A 71 0.52 -12.68 -7.83
C GLU A 71 -0.61 -13.45 -8.52
N ASP A 72 -1.80 -13.52 -7.91
CA ASP A 72 -2.95 -14.19 -8.53
C ASP A 72 -3.39 -13.48 -9.83
N GLN A 73 -3.34 -12.15 -9.87
CA GLN A 73 -3.74 -11.37 -11.05
C GLN A 73 -2.75 -11.47 -12.22
N LEU A 74 -1.46 -11.54 -11.93
CA LEU A 74 -0.40 -11.49 -12.96
C LEU A 74 0.08 -12.88 -13.37
N LEU A 75 0.20 -13.80 -12.44
CA LEU A 75 0.78 -15.14 -12.63
C LEU A 75 -0.22 -16.27 -12.33
N GLY A 76 -1.34 -15.97 -11.68
CA GLY A 76 -2.31 -16.92 -11.20
C GLY A 76 -3.54 -17.07 -12.11
N LYS A 77 -4.63 -17.57 -11.50
CA LYS A 77 -5.89 -17.86 -12.18
C LYS A 77 -6.91 -16.71 -12.13
N LYS A 78 -6.52 -15.55 -11.62
CA LYS A 78 -7.36 -14.35 -11.46
C LYS A 78 -8.64 -14.61 -10.66
N LYS A 79 -8.54 -15.42 -9.61
CA LYS A 79 -9.66 -15.80 -8.74
C LYS A 79 -9.81 -14.89 -7.53
N MET A 80 -8.71 -14.31 -7.06
CA MET A 80 -8.71 -13.44 -5.90
C MET A 80 -9.22 -12.05 -6.26
N SER A 81 -10.21 -11.55 -5.56
CA SER A 81 -10.64 -10.16 -5.74
C SER A 81 -9.83 -9.22 -4.82
N PHE A 82 -9.69 -7.96 -5.24
CA PHE A 82 -9.07 -6.93 -4.42
C PHE A 82 -9.82 -6.74 -3.09
N ALA A 83 -11.15 -6.80 -3.13
CA ALA A 83 -11.99 -6.65 -1.95
C ALA A 83 -11.79 -7.78 -0.92
N ASP A 84 -11.48 -9.00 -1.37
CA ASP A 84 -11.20 -10.13 -0.46
C ASP A 84 -9.92 -9.93 0.35
N CYS A 85 -9.00 -9.11 -0.16
CA CYS A 85 -7.74 -8.77 0.50
C CYS A 85 -7.86 -7.53 1.39
N VAL A 86 -8.91 -6.73 1.24
CA VAL A 86 -9.13 -5.54 2.07
C VAL A 86 -9.84 -5.93 3.36
N ARG A 87 -9.26 -5.54 4.49
CA ARG A 87 -9.89 -5.69 5.80
C ARG A 87 -10.43 -4.36 6.29
N SER A 88 -11.74 -4.29 6.54
CA SER A 88 -12.39 -3.09 7.05
C SER A 88 -12.31 -2.99 8.59
N ASN A 89 -12.37 -1.77 9.09
CA ASN A 89 -12.43 -1.45 10.52
C ASN A 89 -11.27 -2.08 11.31
N VAL A 90 -10.04 -1.85 10.83
CA VAL A 90 -8.83 -2.43 11.45
C VAL A 90 -8.25 -1.57 12.56
N SER A 91 -8.63 -0.30 12.67
CA SER A 91 -8.02 0.61 13.66
C SER A 91 -8.28 0.14 15.09
N ASN A 92 -7.22 0.12 15.90
CA ASN A 92 -7.28 -0.09 17.34
C ASN A 92 -7.62 1.21 18.11
N VAL A 93 -7.73 2.34 17.40
CA VAL A 93 -8.05 3.66 17.97
C VAL A 93 -9.53 3.93 17.81
N ALA A 94 -10.15 4.39 18.90
CA ALA A 94 -11.51 4.88 18.91
C ALA A 94 -11.52 6.41 19.10
N HIS A 95 -12.40 7.09 18.39
CA HIS A 95 -12.68 8.51 18.60
C HIS A 95 -14.14 8.66 19.00
N LEU A 96 -14.41 9.39 20.08
CA LEU A 96 -15.75 9.57 20.64
C LEU A 96 -16.52 8.25 20.84
N ASN A 97 -15.85 7.21 21.35
CA ASN A 97 -16.36 5.85 21.54
C ASN A 97 -16.78 5.11 20.26
N GLN A 98 -16.34 5.58 19.09
CA GLN A 98 -16.56 4.91 17.81
C GLN A 98 -15.21 4.47 17.22
N GLN A 99 -15.17 3.24 16.71
CA GLN A 99 -14.01 2.75 15.98
C GLN A 99 -13.83 3.55 14.69
N LEU A 100 -12.60 3.93 14.39
CA LEU A 100 -12.29 4.69 13.18
C LEU A 100 -12.54 3.86 11.92
N ALA A 101 -13.13 4.48 10.90
CA ALA A 101 -13.47 3.85 9.62
C ALA A 101 -12.22 3.73 8.72
N ILE A 102 -11.24 2.94 9.16
CA ILE A 102 -10.02 2.65 8.43
C ILE A 102 -10.07 1.22 7.91
N SER A 103 -9.87 1.07 6.61
CA SER A 103 -9.68 -0.23 5.94
C SER A 103 -8.21 -0.38 5.56
N LEU A 104 -7.73 -1.61 5.51
CA LEU A 104 -6.35 -1.96 5.21
C LEU A 104 -6.28 -3.01 4.11
N LEU A 105 -5.45 -2.77 3.10
CA LEU A 105 -4.88 -3.80 2.25
C LEU A 105 -3.46 -4.07 2.75
N PRO A 106 -3.22 -5.19 3.45
CA PRO A 106 -1.97 -5.42 4.14
C PRO A 106 -0.86 -5.90 3.21
N SER A 107 0.36 -5.70 3.65
CA SER A 107 1.58 -6.28 3.09
C SER A 107 2.07 -7.46 3.93
N SER A 108 3.10 -8.14 3.41
CA SER A 108 3.89 -9.13 4.16
C SER A 108 5.34 -9.19 3.65
N PRO A 109 6.26 -9.88 4.38
CA PRO A 109 7.63 -10.09 3.92
C PRO A 109 7.74 -10.76 2.54
N GLU A 110 6.71 -11.50 2.11
CA GLU A 110 6.66 -12.14 0.80
C GLU A 110 6.57 -11.14 -0.36
N LEU A 111 6.17 -9.88 -0.08
CA LEU A 111 6.13 -8.81 -1.08
C LEU A 111 7.49 -8.62 -1.77
N ARG A 112 8.59 -8.67 -1.00
CA ARG A 112 9.95 -8.58 -1.56
C ARG A 112 10.25 -9.72 -2.53
N ARG A 113 9.84 -10.96 -2.19
CA ARG A 113 10.02 -12.12 -3.08
C ARG A 113 9.18 -11.99 -4.34
N PHE A 114 7.95 -11.49 -4.19
CA PHE A 114 7.07 -11.23 -5.31
C PHE A 114 7.69 -10.21 -6.28
N GLU A 115 8.22 -9.08 -5.80
CA GLU A 115 8.88 -8.07 -6.65
C GLU A 115 10.07 -8.68 -7.41
N TYR A 116 10.94 -9.43 -6.72
CA TYR A 116 12.06 -10.11 -7.39
C TYR A 116 11.60 -11.10 -8.45
N ARG A 117 10.58 -11.90 -8.14
CA ARG A 117 10.06 -12.91 -9.07
C ARG A 117 9.44 -12.27 -10.30
N ILE A 118 8.64 -11.24 -10.13
CA ILE A 118 8.04 -10.51 -11.26
C ILE A 118 9.12 -9.93 -12.17
N ILE A 119 10.12 -9.27 -11.60
CA ILE A 119 11.22 -8.70 -12.40
C ILE A 119 11.94 -9.82 -13.14
N HIS A 120 12.26 -10.92 -12.46
CA HIS A 120 12.94 -12.07 -13.07
C HIS A 120 12.13 -12.70 -14.20
N ASP A 121 10.88 -13.09 -13.93
CA ASP A 121 10.04 -13.85 -14.89
C ASP A 121 9.68 -13.02 -16.13
N LEU A 122 9.40 -11.73 -15.93
CA LEU A 122 9.07 -10.83 -17.01
C LEU A 122 10.30 -10.45 -17.83
N THR A 123 11.48 -10.35 -17.20
CA THR A 123 12.75 -10.15 -17.90
C THR A 123 13.12 -11.37 -18.76
N GLN A 124 12.92 -12.58 -18.25
CA GLN A 124 13.08 -13.81 -19.02
C GLN A 124 12.15 -13.85 -20.24
N SER A 125 10.97 -13.27 -20.13
CA SER A 125 10.00 -13.11 -21.22
C SER A 125 10.32 -11.95 -22.18
N LYS A 126 11.52 -11.36 -22.10
CA LYS A 126 11.96 -10.19 -22.88
C LYS A 126 11.10 -8.94 -22.72
N MET A 127 10.37 -8.82 -21.61
CA MET A 127 9.64 -7.60 -21.28
C MET A 127 10.59 -6.54 -20.74
N SER A 128 10.38 -5.30 -21.17
CA SER A 128 11.13 -4.16 -20.64
C SER A 128 10.60 -3.74 -19.27
N TRP A 129 11.41 -3.00 -18.50
CA TRP A 129 10.98 -2.35 -17.26
C TRP A 129 9.68 -1.56 -17.44
N THR A 130 9.58 -0.82 -18.56
CA THR A 130 8.38 -0.04 -18.89
C THR A 130 7.15 -0.92 -19.08
N ASP A 131 7.27 -2.11 -19.64
CA ASP A 131 6.15 -3.03 -19.85
C ASP A 131 5.69 -3.62 -18.51
N ILE A 132 6.63 -3.92 -17.61
CA ILE A 132 6.34 -4.36 -16.24
C ILE A 132 5.52 -3.29 -15.49
N ILE A 133 5.99 -2.05 -15.52
CA ILE A 133 5.28 -0.92 -14.90
C ILE A 133 3.88 -0.74 -15.51
N LYS A 134 3.74 -0.83 -16.83
CA LYS A 134 2.43 -0.73 -17.50
C LYS A 134 1.49 -1.84 -17.06
N GLY A 135 1.94 -3.08 -17.00
CA GLY A 135 1.14 -4.23 -16.58
C GLY A 135 0.63 -4.08 -15.14
N LEU A 136 1.52 -3.77 -14.20
CA LEU A 136 1.17 -3.52 -12.81
C LEU A 136 0.24 -2.30 -12.66
N SER A 137 0.53 -1.21 -13.37
CA SER A 137 -0.32 -0.01 -13.36
C SER A 137 -1.72 -0.31 -13.87
N ALA A 138 -1.86 -1.14 -14.90
CA ALA A 138 -3.18 -1.52 -15.43
C ALA A 138 -4.00 -2.29 -14.37
N VAL A 139 -3.40 -3.30 -13.71
CA VAL A 139 -4.05 -4.05 -12.65
C VAL A 139 -4.47 -3.14 -11.49
N MET A 140 -3.54 -2.34 -10.96
CA MET A 140 -3.79 -1.45 -9.82
C MET A 140 -4.80 -0.35 -10.16
N SER A 141 -4.71 0.26 -11.34
CA SER A 141 -5.62 1.33 -11.79
C SER A 141 -7.09 0.87 -11.78
N VAL A 142 -7.36 -0.35 -12.26
CA VAL A 142 -8.72 -0.90 -12.25
C VAL A 142 -9.25 -1.03 -10.83
N GLN A 143 -8.43 -1.51 -9.90
CA GLN A 143 -8.84 -1.70 -8.51
C GLN A 143 -9.01 -0.36 -7.77
N LEU A 144 -8.07 0.56 -7.95
CA LEU A 144 -8.14 1.89 -7.36
C LEU A 144 -9.36 2.67 -7.87
N LYS A 145 -9.72 2.54 -9.17
CA LYS A 145 -10.96 3.11 -9.72
C LYS A 145 -12.21 2.57 -9.03
N LYS A 146 -12.24 1.28 -8.71
CA LYS A 146 -13.36 0.67 -7.96
C LYS A 146 -13.37 1.19 -6.53
N ALA A 147 -12.24 1.14 -5.84
CA ALA A 147 -12.11 1.59 -4.46
C ALA A 147 -12.48 3.07 -4.26
N ARG A 148 -12.25 3.93 -5.27
CA ARG A 148 -12.65 5.35 -5.22
C ARG A 148 -14.16 5.59 -4.98
N LYS A 149 -15.00 4.58 -5.14
CA LYS A 149 -16.45 4.67 -4.87
C LYS A 149 -16.78 4.45 -3.39
N ASP A 150 -15.93 3.67 -2.71
CA ASP A 150 -16.19 3.18 -1.36
C ASP A 150 -15.45 4.00 -0.30
N TYR A 151 -14.40 4.72 -0.70
CA TYR A 151 -13.54 5.49 0.18
C TYR A 151 -13.53 6.98 -0.21
N ASP A 152 -13.13 7.82 0.74
CA ASP A 152 -12.92 9.26 0.53
C ASP A 152 -11.42 9.56 0.34
N PHE A 153 -10.57 8.75 0.99
CA PHE A 153 -9.11 8.79 0.84
C PHE A 153 -8.53 7.38 0.69
N ILE A 154 -7.52 7.25 -0.17
CA ILE A 154 -6.69 6.07 -0.32
C ILE A 154 -5.24 6.49 -0.08
N LEU A 155 -4.65 6.01 1.00
CA LEU A 155 -3.28 6.30 1.38
C LEU A 155 -2.40 5.09 1.04
N ILE A 156 -1.28 5.33 0.37
CA ILE A 156 -0.34 4.27 -0.02
C ILE A 156 0.97 4.47 0.73
N ASP A 157 1.32 3.53 1.61
CA ASP A 157 2.62 3.49 2.29
C ASP A 157 3.64 2.78 1.40
N CYS A 158 4.54 3.54 0.80
CA CYS A 158 5.53 3.01 -0.13
C CYS A 158 6.79 2.53 0.60
N ALA A 159 7.38 1.44 0.13
CA ALA A 159 8.70 0.99 0.57
C ALA A 159 9.77 2.09 0.40
N PRO A 160 10.86 2.06 1.18
CA PRO A 160 11.99 2.94 0.95
C PRO A 160 12.70 2.61 -0.36
N GLY A 161 13.17 3.64 -1.05
CA GLY A 161 13.88 3.49 -2.31
C GLY A 161 12.96 3.46 -3.55
N ILE A 162 13.54 3.03 -4.69
CA ILE A 162 12.84 2.89 -5.95
C ILE A 162 12.51 1.41 -6.15
N SER A 163 11.24 1.05 -6.00
CA SER A 163 10.73 -0.25 -6.38
C SER A 163 9.70 -0.10 -7.51
N VAL A 164 9.38 -1.21 -8.16
CA VAL A 164 8.34 -1.25 -9.20
C VAL A 164 7.00 -0.76 -8.62
N LEU A 165 6.65 -1.20 -7.42
CA LEU A 165 5.40 -0.83 -6.77
C LEU A 165 5.38 0.63 -6.32
N THR A 166 6.52 1.16 -5.84
CA THR A 166 6.66 2.59 -5.53
C THR A 166 6.43 3.44 -6.78
N GLU A 167 7.03 3.08 -7.90
CA GLU A 167 6.85 3.81 -9.16
C GLU A 167 5.40 3.75 -9.65
N VAL A 168 4.76 2.59 -9.61
CA VAL A 168 3.35 2.42 -9.96
C VAL A 168 2.46 3.28 -9.06
N SER A 169 2.73 3.30 -7.76
CA SER A 169 1.95 4.07 -6.79
C SER A 169 2.01 5.57 -7.05
N ILE A 170 3.22 6.10 -7.29
CA ILE A 170 3.41 7.53 -7.60
C ILE A 170 2.69 7.90 -8.91
N ARG A 171 2.73 7.03 -9.93
CA ARG A 171 2.03 7.27 -11.20
C ARG A 171 0.52 7.27 -11.10
N LEU A 172 -0.05 6.52 -10.15
CA LEU A 172 -1.50 6.37 -9.98
C LEU A 172 -2.07 7.31 -8.92
N ALA A 173 -1.22 7.92 -8.09
CA ALA A 173 -1.65 8.86 -7.05
C ALA A 173 -2.05 10.22 -7.63
N ASP A 174 -3.03 10.86 -6.99
CA ASP A 174 -3.41 12.25 -7.28
C ASP A 174 -2.40 13.23 -6.67
N SER A 175 -1.71 12.80 -5.59
CA SER A 175 -0.68 13.57 -4.89
C SER A 175 0.34 12.65 -4.26
N ALA A 176 1.58 13.10 -4.13
CA ALA A 176 2.63 12.38 -3.41
C ALA A 176 3.16 13.25 -2.27
N ILE A 177 3.37 12.61 -1.11
CA ILE A 177 4.07 13.20 0.03
C ILE A 177 5.48 12.61 0.03
N ALA A 178 6.47 13.49 -0.10
CA ALA A 178 7.88 13.12 0.06
C ALA A 178 8.47 13.91 1.22
N SER A 179 9.13 13.23 2.14
CA SER A 179 9.86 13.94 3.18
C SER A 179 11.07 14.66 2.56
N PRO A 180 11.38 15.91 2.95
CA PRO A 180 12.56 16.57 2.46
C PRO A 180 13.81 15.75 2.82
N PRO A 181 14.88 15.81 2.02
CA PRO A 181 16.15 15.21 2.41
C PRO A 181 16.56 15.80 3.76
N SER A 182 16.89 14.94 4.74
CA SER A 182 17.46 15.43 5.98
C SER A 182 18.64 16.32 5.61
N SER A 183 18.59 17.60 5.97
CA SER A 183 19.75 18.47 5.88
C SER A 183 20.90 17.73 6.56
N ALA A 184 21.98 17.46 5.82
CA ALA A 184 23.21 16.98 6.43
C ALA A 184 23.55 17.99 7.51
N SER A 185 23.69 17.55 8.77
CA SER A 185 24.30 18.38 9.79
C SER A 185 25.63 18.85 9.23
N PRO A 186 25.93 20.16 9.25
CA PRO A 186 27.27 20.60 8.89
C PRO A 186 28.21 19.83 9.79
N ALA A 187 29.16 19.13 9.17
CA ALA A 187 30.25 18.48 9.87
C ALA A 187 30.97 19.58 10.66
N GLY A 188 30.87 19.52 12.01
CA GLY A 188 31.69 20.29 12.91
C GLY A 188 33.12 19.76 12.94
#